data_8199c45f0be02d16f7a7f3f71a773b99
#
_entry.id   8199c45f0be02d16f7a7f3f71a773b99
#
_cell.length_a   1.000
_cell.length_b   1.000
_cell.length_c   1.000
_cell.angle_alpha   90.00
_cell.angle_beta   90.00
_cell.angle_gamma   90.00
#
_symmetry.space_group_name_H-M   'P 1'
#
loop_
_entity.id
_entity.type
_entity.pdbx_description
1 polymer ?
#
loop_
_entity_poly.entity_id
_entity_poly.type
_entity_poly.pdbx_seq_one_letter_code
_entity_poly.pdbx_strand_id
1 'polypeptide(L)'
;MQKGIMVSSDNLFKDYNNLENIDFVFVRAGYTDFNKSKTKKLDTKFYENYNLALDKKLNVGVYYESCATNLKEAEDEINYLLDIIKDKKINYPVIIQIEDDHNTIIYHPNSQKNTNKDHLLEIVLYQIKKLNEYGYNPVIKTYETWYKNIFKGKITNIKFFLDNNIEYFDDIY
;
A
#
# COMPACT_ATOMS: atom_id res chain seq x y z
N MET A 1 15.02 17.85 -1.17
CA MET A 1 13.84 17.11 -0.69
C MET A 1 13.14 16.56 -1.92
N GLN A 2 12.88 15.26 -1.99
CA GLN A 2 12.15 14.65 -3.11
C GLN A 2 10.64 14.81 -2.87
N LYS A 3 9.90 15.09 -3.94
CA LYS A 3 8.44 15.22 -3.89
C LYS A 3 7.79 14.10 -4.67
N GLY A 4 6.74 13.51 -4.11
CA GLY A 4 5.98 12.45 -4.76
C GLY A 4 4.49 12.57 -4.53
N ILE A 5 3.75 11.74 -5.24
CA ILE A 5 2.30 11.65 -5.12
C ILE A 5 1.86 10.20 -5.09
N MET A 6 0.69 9.95 -4.52
CA MET A 6 -0.04 8.68 -4.62
C MET A 6 -1.23 8.86 -5.55
N VAL A 7 -1.44 7.89 -6.46
CA VAL A 7 -2.51 7.94 -7.46
C VAL A 7 -3.25 6.62 -7.56
N SER A 8 -4.53 6.71 -7.85
CA SER A 8 -5.45 5.57 -8.03
C SER A 8 -6.57 5.92 -9.01
N SER A 9 -7.52 5.01 -9.20
CA SER A 9 -8.76 5.31 -9.92
C SER A 9 -9.64 6.33 -9.20
N ASP A 10 -9.48 6.48 -7.89
CA ASP A 10 -10.29 7.40 -7.07
C ASP A 10 -9.65 8.79 -6.99
N ASN A 11 -8.36 8.85 -7.25
CA ASN A 11 -7.55 10.06 -7.19
C ASN A 11 -6.79 10.21 -8.51
N LEU A 12 -7.53 10.63 -9.54
CA LEU A 12 -7.03 10.70 -10.91
C LEU A 12 -5.94 11.76 -11.03
N PHE A 13 -4.93 11.42 -11.74
CA PHE A 13 -3.91 12.31 -12.27
C PHE A 13 -4.53 13.30 -13.31
N LYS A 14 -5.43 14.14 -12.88
CA LYS A 14 -6.15 15.02 -13.81
C LYS A 14 -5.28 16.04 -14.50
N ASP A 15 -4.13 16.38 -13.92
CA ASP A 15 -3.23 17.37 -14.49
C ASP A 15 -1.75 17.09 -14.20
N TYR A 16 -1.23 16.00 -14.77
CA TYR A 16 0.22 15.76 -14.74
C TYR A 16 1.03 16.94 -15.31
N ASN A 17 0.40 17.76 -16.14
CA ASN A 17 1.06 18.91 -16.75
C ASN A 17 1.31 20.06 -15.76
N ASN A 18 0.56 20.11 -14.65
CA ASN A 18 0.69 21.12 -13.61
C ASN A 18 1.55 20.68 -12.41
N LEU A 19 2.01 19.42 -12.43
CA LEU A 19 2.88 18.89 -11.38
C LEU A 19 4.34 19.15 -11.73
N GLU A 20 4.76 20.40 -11.62
CA GLU A 20 6.17 20.76 -11.68
C GLU A 20 6.90 20.20 -10.45
N ASN A 21 8.07 19.58 -10.68
CA ASN A 21 8.96 19.10 -9.62
C ASN A 21 8.48 17.88 -8.83
N ILE A 22 7.86 16.89 -9.49
CA ILE A 22 7.62 15.57 -8.90
C ILE A 22 8.74 14.63 -9.29
N ASP A 23 9.34 13.96 -8.30
CA ASP A 23 10.45 13.02 -8.46
C ASP A 23 9.98 11.57 -8.55
N PHE A 24 8.85 11.25 -7.91
CA PHE A 24 8.33 9.89 -7.84
C PHE A 24 6.80 9.83 -7.72
N VAL A 25 6.26 8.66 -8.01
CA VAL A 25 4.83 8.37 -7.86
C VAL A 25 4.64 6.98 -7.26
N PHE A 26 3.66 6.85 -6.36
CA PHE A 26 3.11 5.57 -5.96
C PHE A 26 1.78 5.34 -6.66
N VAL A 27 1.69 4.27 -7.43
CA VAL A 27 0.49 3.91 -8.20
C VAL A 27 -0.23 2.77 -7.50
N ARG A 28 -1.54 2.91 -7.24
CA ARG A 28 -2.32 1.80 -6.68
C ARG A 28 -2.34 0.64 -7.66
N ALA A 29 -1.71 -0.47 -7.28
CA ALA A 29 -1.75 -1.70 -8.06
C ALA A 29 -3.13 -2.37 -7.95
N GLY A 30 -3.67 -2.41 -6.75
CA GLY A 30 -4.96 -2.99 -6.47
C GLY A 30 -5.36 -2.86 -5.01
N TYR A 31 -6.45 -3.50 -4.68
CA TYR A 31 -7.00 -3.50 -3.34
C TYR A 31 -7.86 -4.74 -3.09
N THR A 32 -8.06 -5.07 -1.84
CA THR A 32 -9.06 -6.05 -1.42
C THR A 32 -10.32 -5.32 -1.02
N ASP A 33 -11.45 -5.74 -1.61
CA ASP A 33 -12.75 -5.13 -1.32
C ASP A 33 -13.16 -5.42 0.13
N PHE A 34 -13.61 -4.40 0.85
CA PHE A 34 -14.01 -4.49 2.26
C PHE A 34 -15.29 -5.32 2.49
N ASN A 35 -15.92 -5.80 1.44
CA ASN A 35 -17.11 -6.64 1.55
C ASN A 35 -16.78 -8.04 2.10
N LYS A 36 -17.82 -8.80 2.47
CA LYS A 36 -17.67 -10.16 3.03
C LYS A 36 -16.85 -11.11 2.15
N SER A 37 -16.84 -10.90 0.84
CA SER A 37 -16.14 -11.77 -0.11
C SER A 37 -14.63 -11.50 -0.17
N LYS A 38 -14.18 -10.35 0.33
CA LYS A 38 -12.77 -9.91 0.27
C LYS A 38 -12.14 -10.15 -1.10
N THR A 39 -12.88 -9.72 -2.13
CA THR A 39 -12.44 -9.91 -3.52
C THR A 39 -11.29 -8.98 -3.84
N LYS A 40 -10.20 -9.55 -4.30
CA LYS A 40 -9.05 -8.78 -4.79
C LYS A 40 -9.37 -8.14 -6.13
N LYS A 41 -9.08 -6.86 -6.26
CA LYS A 41 -9.36 -6.06 -7.46
C LYS A 41 -8.10 -5.35 -7.93
N LEU A 42 -7.88 -5.40 -9.24
CA LEU A 42 -6.93 -4.52 -9.90
C LEU A 42 -7.48 -3.09 -9.88
N ASP A 43 -6.65 -2.10 -9.60
CA ASP A 43 -7.05 -0.71 -9.80
C ASP A 43 -7.29 -0.45 -11.30
N THR A 44 -8.46 0.07 -11.64
CA THR A 44 -8.88 0.25 -13.04
C THR A 44 -7.99 1.21 -13.83
N LYS A 45 -7.21 2.05 -13.13
CA LYS A 45 -6.28 3.02 -13.69
C LYS A 45 -4.81 2.65 -13.50
N PHE A 46 -4.53 1.45 -12.98
CA PHE A 46 -3.16 1.04 -12.69
C PHE A 46 -2.25 1.18 -13.91
N TYR A 47 -2.60 0.54 -15.02
CA TYR A 47 -1.76 0.54 -16.22
C TYR A 47 -1.63 1.93 -16.85
N GLU A 48 -2.69 2.71 -16.84
CA GLU A 48 -2.70 4.09 -17.37
C GLU A 48 -1.74 4.96 -16.55
N ASN A 49 -1.89 4.97 -15.21
CA ASN A 49 -1.05 5.74 -14.31
C ASN A 49 0.41 5.28 -14.34
N TYR A 50 0.64 3.96 -14.38
CA TYR A 50 1.98 3.39 -14.45
C TYR A 50 2.71 3.81 -15.73
N ASN A 51 2.07 3.65 -16.89
CA ASN A 51 2.68 4.00 -18.18
C ASN A 51 2.95 5.51 -18.26
N LEU A 52 2.01 6.33 -17.82
CA LEU A 52 2.18 7.77 -17.80
C LEU A 52 3.34 8.21 -16.89
N ALA A 53 3.55 7.54 -15.77
CA ALA A 53 4.68 7.80 -14.90
C ALA A 53 6.02 7.46 -15.57
N LEU A 54 6.08 6.35 -16.31
CA LEU A 54 7.27 5.97 -17.08
C LEU A 54 7.57 6.97 -18.21
N ASP A 55 6.54 7.41 -18.95
CA ASP A 55 6.69 8.39 -20.02
C ASP A 55 7.24 9.71 -19.50
N LYS A 56 6.86 10.08 -18.27
CA LYS A 56 7.39 11.27 -17.56
C LYS A 56 8.74 11.02 -16.88
N LYS A 57 9.30 9.81 -16.97
CA LYS A 57 10.56 9.41 -16.36
C LYS A 57 10.60 9.55 -14.84
N LEU A 58 9.44 9.42 -14.19
CA LEU A 58 9.36 9.42 -12.75
C LEU A 58 9.86 8.09 -12.17
N ASN A 59 10.32 8.13 -10.93
CA ASN A 59 10.51 6.91 -10.16
C ASN A 59 9.14 6.35 -9.77
N VAL A 60 8.99 5.03 -9.91
CA VAL A 60 7.70 4.38 -9.70
C VAL A 60 7.77 3.39 -8.55
N GLY A 61 6.97 3.65 -7.54
CA GLY A 61 6.56 2.67 -6.54
C GLY A 61 5.10 2.27 -6.77
N VAL A 62 4.65 1.29 -6.04
CA VAL A 62 3.25 0.84 -6.08
C VAL A 62 2.70 0.69 -4.68
N TYR A 63 1.38 0.73 -4.55
CA TYR A 63 0.74 0.38 -3.29
C TYR A 63 -0.46 -0.54 -3.49
N TYR A 64 -0.76 -1.29 -2.45
CA TYR A 64 -1.89 -2.19 -2.36
C TYR A 64 -2.64 -1.97 -1.04
N GLU A 65 -3.95 -1.84 -1.10
CA GLU A 65 -4.80 -1.70 0.09
C GLU A 65 -5.20 -3.10 0.58
N SER A 66 -4.60 -3.52 1.67
CA SER A 66 -4.82 -4.82 2.28
C SER A 66 -5.96 -4.79 3.28
N CYS A 67 -6.81 -5.82 3.24
CA CYS A 67 -7.86 -6.07 4.22
C CYS A 67 -7.70 -7.44 4.89
N ALA A 68 -6.53 -8.06 4.78
CA ALA A 68 -6.28 -9.38 5.36
C ALA A 68 -6.45 -9.38 6.89
N THR A 69 -7.17 -10.37 7.39
CA THR A 69 -7.41 -10.61 8.82
C THR A 69 -6.87 -11.97 9.29
N ASN A 70 -6.28 -12.73 8.38
CA ASN A 70 -5.57 -13.97 8.64
C ASN A 70 -4.47 -14.21 7.60
N LEU A 71 -3.58 -15.17 7.87
CA LEU A 71 -2.42 -15.47 7.02
C LEU A 71 -2.81 -15.96 5.62
N LYS A 72 -3.91 -16.67 5.47
CA LYS A 72 -4.37 -17.15 4.16
C LYS A 72 -4.80 -15.98 3.27
N GLU A 73 -5.53 -15.03 3.82
CA GLU A 73 -5.90 -13.81 3.11
C GLU A 73 -4.67 -12.98 2.75
N ALA A 74 -3.70 -12.85 3.69
CA ALA A 74 -2.45 -12.16 3.43
C ALA A 74 -1.64 -12.80 2.29
N GLU A 75 -1.58 -14.14 2.25
CA GLU A 75 -0.94 -14.88 1.16
C GLU A 75 -1.63 -14.62 -0.18
N ASP A 76 -2.96 -14.68 -0.19
CA ASP A 76 -3.74 -14.46 -1.41
C ASP A 76 -3.60 -13.03 -1.94
N GLU A 77 -3.55 -12.04 -1.05
CA GLU A 77 -3.34 -10.63 -1.40
C GLU A 77 -1.94 -10.39 -1.97
N ILE A 78 -0.91 -10.90 -1.27
CA ILE A 78 0.47 -10.65 -1.70
C ILE A 78 0.78 -11.37 -3.02
N ASN A 79 0.27 -12.58 -3.23
CA ASN A 79 0.42 -13.28 -4.49
C ASN A 79 -0.28 -12.52 -5.63
N TYR A 80 -1.47 -11.99 -5.38
CA TYR A 80 -2.18 -11.17 -6.36
C TYR A 80 -1.41 -9.88 -6.72
N LEU A 81 -0.87 -9.18 -5.71
CA LEU A 81 -0.03 -8.00 -5.95
C LEU A 81 1.21 -8.37 -6.78
N LEU A 82 1.92 -9.45 -6.40
CA LEU A 82 3.11 -9.91 -7.10
C LEU A 82 2.82 -10.25 -8.57
N ASP A 83 1.66 -10.87 -8.86
CA ASP A 83 1.24 -11.15 -10.23
C ASP A 83 1.01 -9.89 -11.05
N ILE A 84 0.49 -8.82 -10.45
CA ILE A 84 0.31 -7.53 -11.13
C ILE A 84 1.66 -6.89 -11.48
N ILE A 85 2.64 -6.98 -10.58
CA ILE A 85 3.87 -6.17 -10.68
C ILE A 85 5.10 -6.93 -11.18
N LYS A 86 5.06 -8.27 -11.32
CA LYS A 86 6.23 -9.13 -11.68
C LYS A 86 7.00 -8.69 -12.92
N ASP A 87 6.30 -8.15 -13.93
CA ASP A 87 6.89 -7.71 -15.19
C ASP A 87 6.99 -6.18 -15.28
N LYS A 88 6.90 -5.49 -14.15
CA LYS A 88 6.94 -4.03 -14.09
C LYS A 88 8.27 -3.53 -13.55
N LYS A 89 8.72 -2.41 -14.08
CA LYS A 89 9.89 -1.70 -13.56
C LYS A 89 9.44 -0.89 -12.34
N ILE A 90 9.64 -1.46 -11.14
CA ILE A 90 9.38 -0.81 -9.85
C ILE A 90 10.75 -0.48 -9.25
N ASN A 91 11.10 0.79 -9.19
CA ASN A 91 12.38 1.27 -8.67
C ASN A 91 12.23 2.07 -7.36
N TYR A 92 11.02 2.17 -6.87
CA TYR A 92 10.65 2.73 -5.57
C TYR A 92 9.95 1.67 -4.71
N PRO A 93 9.71 1.92 -3.42
CA PRO A 93 9.11 0.93 -2.52
C PRO A 93 7.77 0.37 -3.01
N VAL A 94 7.45 -0.82 -2.51
CA VAL A 94 6.11 -1.41 -2.58
C VAL A 94 5.44 -1.19 -1.23
N ILE A 95 4.37 -0.42 -1.22
CA ILE A 95 3.63 -0.06 -0.01
C ILE A 95 2.49 -1.04 0.20
N ILE A 96 2.39 -1.63 1.39
CA ILE A 96 1.18 -2.29 1.86
C ILE A 96 0.46 -1.33 2.80
N GLN A 97 -0.75 -0.95 2.43
CA GLN A 97 -1.60 -0.08 3.24
C GLN A 97 -2.45 -0.93 4.17
N ILE A 98 -2.30 -0.71 5.47
CA ILE A 98 -2.95 -1.42 6.57
C ILE A 98 -3.78 -0.40 7.36
N GLU A 99 -4.98 -0.15 6.89
CA GLU A 99 -5.86 0.92 7.38
C GLU A 99 -7.34 0.54 7.34
N ASP A 100 -7.67 -0.76 7.39
CA ASP A 100 -9.07 -1.20 7.37
C ASP A 100 -9.77 -0.84 8.69
N ASP A 101 -10.02 0.46 8.81
CA ASP A 101 -10.77 1.13 9.89
C ASP A 101 -12.16 1.58 9.41
N HIS A 102 -12.75 0.97 8.44
CA HIS A 102 -14.00 1.46 7.87
C HIS A 102 -15.14 1.46 8.91
N ASN A 103 -15.16 2.55 9.68
CA ASN A 103 -16.25 2.88 10.61
C ASN A 103 -17.57 3.20 9.90
N THR A 104 -17.59 3.31 8.57
CA THR A 104 -18.72 3.90 7.85
C THR A 104 -19.71 2.91 7.29
N ILE A 105 -19.40 1.64 7.24
CA ILE A 105 -20.35 0.65 6.74
C ILE A 105 -20.48 -0.50 7.72
N ILE A 106 -21.49 -0.38 8.60
CA ILE A 106 -22.16 -1.50 9.24
C ILE A 106 -21.22 -2.69 9.55
N TYR A 107 -20.65 -2.68 10.75
CA TYR A 107 -20.06 -3.83 11.42
C TYR A 107 -19.61 -4.95 10.47
N HIS A 108 -18.42 -4.82 9.91
CA HIS A 108 -17.73 -6.00 9.38
C HIS A 108 -16.94 -6.63 10.54
N PRO A 109 -17.43 -7.75 11.11
CA PRO A 109 -16.71 -8.46 12.19
C PRO A 109 -15.31 -8.93 11.76
N ASN A 110 -15.06 -8.93 10.45
CA ASN A 110 -13.79 -9.35 9.82
C ASN A 110 -12.96 -8.18 9.30
N SER A 111 -12.95 -7.05 9.97
CA SER A 111 -12.06 -5.94 9.65
C SER A 111 -10.71 -6.08 10.38
N GLN A 112 -9.67 -5.46 9.85
CA GLN A 112 -8.36 -5.41 10.52
C GLN A 112 -8.46 -4.75 11.91
N LYS A 113 -9.32 -3.77 12.07
CA LYS A 113 -9.60 -3.11 13.36
C LYS A 113 -10.07 -4.07 14.44
N ASN A 114 -10.83 -5.10 14.06
CA ASN A 114 -11.34 -6.13 14.98
C ASN A 114 -10.41 -7.35 15.09
N THR A 115 -9.32 -7.38 14.31
CA THR A 115 -8.35 -8.44 14.36
C THR A 115 -7.46 -8.29 15.60
N ASN A 116 -7.13 -9.43 16.23
CA ASN A 116 -6.15 -9.42 17.32
C ASN A 116 -4.84 -8.79 16.85
N LYS A 117 -4.24 -7.95 17.69
CA LYS A 117 -3.02 -7.18 17.35
C LYS A 117 -1.82 -8.07 16.98
N ASP A 118 -1.69 -9.20 17.65
CA ASP A 118 -0.57 -10.12 17.37
C ASP A 118 -0.80 -10.84 16.04
N HIS A 119 -2.04 -11.21 15.70
CA HIS A 119 -2.38 -11.74 14.39
C HIS A 119 -2.18 -10.69 13.27
N LEU A 120 -2.54 -9.44 13.51
CA LEU A 120 -2.30 -8.38 12.53
C LEU A 120 -0.80 -8.16 12.31
N LEU A 121 -0.01 -8.23 13.38
CA LEU A 121 1.45 -8.20 13.29
C LEU A 121 2.00 -9.36 12.45
N GLU A 122 1.52 -10.59 12.67
CA GLU A 122 1.93 -11.78 11.88
C GLU A 122 1.60 -11.62 10.40
N ILE A 123 0.41 -11.10 10.07
CA ILE A 123 -0.03 -10.79 8.71
C ILE A 123 0.95 -9.84 8.03
N VAL A 124 1.26 -8.72 8.68
CA VAL A 124 2.15 -7.69 8.13
C VAL A 124 3.57 -8.24 7.98
N LEU A 125 4.09 -8.98 8.94
CA LEU A 125 5.40 -9.62 8.86
C LEU A 125 5.49 -10.63 7.70
N TYR A 126 4.42 -11.40 7.46
CA TYR A 126 4.33 -12.31 6.33
C TYR A 126 4.40 -11.56 4.99
N GLN A 127 3.62 -10.49 4.83
CA GLN A 127 3.60 -9.69 3.61
C GLN A 127 4.96 -9.03 3.34
N ILE A 128 5.60 -8.46 4.38
CA ILE A 128 6.96 -7.91 4.30
C ILE A 128 7.95 -8.97 3.83
N LYS A 129 7.93 -10.14 4.48
CA LYS A 129 8.83 -11.25 4.12
C LYS A 129 8.69 -11.64 2.66
N LYS A 130 7.45 -11.78 2.18
CA LYS A 130 7.17 -12.13 0.78
C LYS A 130 7.69 -11.11 -0.20
N LEU A 131 7.46 -9.82 0.03
CA LEU A 131 7.98 -8.77 -0.84
C LEU A 131 9.52 -8.79 -0.89
N ASN A 132 10.19 -8.98 0.24
CA ASN A 132 11.65 -9.11 0.30
C ASN A 132 12.15 -10.34 -0.47
N GLU A 133 11.48 -11.49 -0.38
CA GLU A 133 11.82 -12.72 -1.11
C GLU A 133 11.81 -12.49 -2.63
N TYR A 134 10.94 -11.59 -3.12
CA TYR A 134 10.86 -11.22 -4.53
C TYR A 134 11.71 -9.99 -4.91
N GLY A 135 12.54 -9.50 -3.99
CA GLY A 135 13.48 -8.42 -4.25
C GLY A 135 12.89 -7.01 -4.21
N TYR A 136 11.68 -6.86 -3.73
CA TYR A 136 11.06 -5.54 -3.53
C TYR A 136 11.44 -4.96 -2.17
N ASN A 137 11.41 -3.63 -2.08
CA ASN A 137 11.60 -2.89 -0.82
C ASN A 137 10.23 -2.58 -0.20
N PRO A 138 9.79 -3.29 0.83
CA PRO A 138 8.47 -3.08 1.46
C PRO A 138 8.45 -1.84 2.35
N VAL A 139 7.33 -1.15 2.33
CA VAL A 139 6.97 -0.07 3.26
C VAL A 139 5.55 -0.32 3.74
N ILE A 140 5.25 -0.04 5.00
CA ILE A 140 3.91 -0.14 5.55
C ILE A 140 3.31 1.25 5.71
N LYS A 141 2.17 1.47 5.06
CA LYS A 141 1.33 2.66 5.31
C LYS A 141 0.26 2.29 6.33
N THR A 142 0.15 3.08 7.39
CA THR A 142 -0.83 2.83 8.45
C THR A 142 -1.11 4.09 9.27
N TYR A 143 -2.16 4.07 10.07
CA TYR A 143 -2.43 5.13 11.03
C TYR A 143 -1.34 5.19 12.13
N GLU A 144 -1.02 6.41 12.58
CA GLU A 144 -0.05 6.60 13.66
C GLU A 144 -0.43 5.85 14.93
N THR A 145 -1.73 5.78 15.24
CA THR A 145 -2.25 5.03 16.40
C THR A 145 -2.01 3.53 16.29
N TRP A 146 -2.15 2.96 15.08
CA TRP A 146 -1.88 1.54 14.85
C TRP A 146 -0.38 1.26 14.90
N TYR A 147 0.43 2.13 14.30
CA TYR A 147 1.88 2.04 14.43
C TYR A 147 2.31 1.98 15.90
N LYS A 148 1.87 2.93 16.72
CA LYS A 148 2.22 3.02 18.15
C LYS A 148 1.77 1.81 18.95
N ASN A 149 0.58 1.29 18.67
CA ASN A 149 -0.07 0.26 19.48
C ASN A 149 0.21 -1.18 19.04
N ILE A 150 0.63 -1.38 17.76
CA ILE A 150 0.77 -2.72 17.18
C ILE A 150 2.20 -2.96 16.71
N PHE A 151 2.81 -2.04 15.95
CA PHE A 151 4.02 -2.29 15.19
C PHE A 151 5.30 -1.74 15.83
N LYS A 152 5.22 -0.63 16.57
CA LYS A 152 6.39 0.06 17.14
C LYS A 152 7.23 -0.87 18.01
N GLY A 153 8.52 -1.00 17.66
CA GLY A 153 9.48 -1.85 18.35
C GLY A 153 9.35 -3.35 18.07
N LYS A 154 8.30 -3.78 17.36
CA LYS A 154 8.10 -5.18 16.96
C LYS A 154 8.53 -5.44 15.52
N ILE A 155 8.45 -4.45 14.65
CA ILE A 155 8.97 -4.50 13.29
C ILE A 155 10.19 -3.60 13.23
N THR A 156 11.32 -4.19 12.83
CA THR A 156 12.60 -3.50 12.67
C THR A 156 13.02 -3.55 11.20
N ASN A 157 13.84 -2.57 10.77
CA ASN A 157 14.38 -2.49 9.40
C ASN A 157 13.34 -2.28 8.30
N ILE A 158 12.14 -1.84 8.64
CA ILE A 158 11.08 -1.46 7.70
C ILE A 158 10.68 -0.03 7.97
N LYS A 159 10.49 0.74 6.90
CA LYS A 159 9.97 2.09 6.99
C LYS A 159 8.46 2.08 7.08
N PHE A 160 7.94 3.03 7.83
CA PHE A 160 6.50 3.26 7.96
C PHE A 160 6.15 4.60 7.33
N PHE A 161 5.07 4.60 6.57
CA PHE A 161 4.36 5.77 6.13
C PHE A 161 3.17 5.96 7.08
N LEU A 162 3.22 7.01 7.89
CA LEU A 162 2.17 7.26 8.88
C LEU A 162 1.19 8.28 8.35
N ASP A 163 -0.08 7.88 8.28
CA ASP A 163 -1.15 8.78 7.93
C ASP A 163 -1.58 9.58 9.15
N ASN A 164 -1.20 10.85 9.14
CA ASN A 164 -1.56 11.83 10.15
C ASN A 164 -2.47 12.93 9.59
N ASN A 165 -3.12 12.68 8.45
CA ASN A 165 -3.81 13.70 7.67
C ASN A 165 -2.90 14.85 7.18
N ILE A 166 -1.60 14.62 7.05
CA ILE A 166 -0.64 15.58 6.50
C ILE A 166 -0.09 15.01 5.20
N GLU A 167 -0.32 15.71 4.11
CA GLU A 167 0.07 15.34 2.74
C GLU A 167 1.58 15.51 2.44
N TYR A 168 2.46 15.42 3.42
CA TYR A 168 3.89 15.61 3.22
C TYR A 168 4.69 14.34 3.46
N PHE A 169 5.39 13.93 2.42
CA PHE A 169 6.34 12.82 2.42
C PHE A 169 7.73 13.29 2.86
N ASP A 170 7.87 13.75 4.09
CA ASP A 170 9.18 14.02 4.65
C ASP A 170 9.76 12.71 5.20
N ASP A 171 10.92 12.29 4.66
CA ASP A 171 11.78 11.20 5.13
C ASP A 171 11.36 9.74 4.82
N ILE A 172 11.04 9.43 3.55
CA ILE A 172 11.05 8.03 3.10
C ILE A 172 12.47 7.51 2.77
N TYR A 173 13.53 8.31 2.99
CA TYR A 173 14.95 7.94 2.71
C TYR A 173 15.86 8.14 3.90
#